data_4b947ce2fd0aa80454998503f71e6216
#
_entry.id   4b947ce2fd0aa80454998503f71e6216
#
_cell.length_a   1.000
_cell.length_b   1.000
_cell.length_c   1.000
_cell.angle_alpha   90.00
_cell.angle_beta   90.00
_cell.angle_gamma   90.00
#
_symmetry.space_group_name_H-M   'P 1'
#
loop_
_entity.id
_entity.type
_entity.pdbx_description
1 polymer ?
#
loop_
_entity_poly.entity_id
_entity_poly.type
_entity_poly.pdbx_seq_one_letter_code
_entity_poly.pdbx_strand_id
1 'polypeptide(L)'
;EKIPMGRFTCVKSKKSGGSVQLTMADRLYFSDKPYVPHIPMPNWNKAVEDDICRQLGLQNGNDYTEVRLLRDKDGRRLIDKNGKVLYSKYFYFKVSSLPKDVTMRQMLSYLASAQGQFGYVDRYGKYVRKWYGKPVKTLDNNTIDLPTLSERQNVIVGIICKVSDDVTLSLGVTDTTRGRVLEFENPYMTESLLQSLWRRIGGFSWYTTELYHRLGDPRFDIGDVVTYDSGTDSYDIPITNLGFTFDGGLSADISA
;
A
#
# COMPACT_ATOMS: atom_id res chain seq x y z
N GLU A 1 4.66 23.06 -16.54
CA GLU A 1 3.75 22.47 -15.53
C GLU A 1 4.50 22.33 -14.20
N LYS A 2 3.84 22.63 -13.05
CA LYS A 2 4.44 22.43 -11.72
C LYS A 2 3.99 21.07 -11.19
N ILE A 3 4.96 20.18 -10.94
CA ILE A 3 4.71 18.86 -10.36
C ILE A 3 5.00 18.94 -8.85
N PRO A 4 4.01 18.73 -7.97
CA PRO A 4 4.25 18.70 -6.53
C PRO A 4 5.05 17.43 -6.18
N MET A 5 6.06 17.58 -5.31
CA MET A 5 6.96 16.49 -4.90
C MET A 5 6.67 16.02 -3.46
N GLY A 6 5.69 16.60 -2.79
CA GLY A 6 5.32 16.24 -1.42
C GLY A 6 5.29 17.43 -0.48
N ARG A 7 4.86 17.15 0.76
CA ARG A 7 4.90 18.09 1.90
C ARG A 7 5.73 17.48 3.01
N PHE A 8 6.82 18.15 3.38
CA PHE A 8 7.80 17.59 4.29
C PHE A 8 8.02 18.54 5.48
N THR A 9 8.38 17.95 6.62
CA THR A 9 8.82 18.64 7.82
C THR A 9 10.30 18.34 8.04
N CYS A 10 11.10 19.34 8.34
CA CYS A 10 12.50 19.14 8.71
C CYS A 10 12.57 18.42 10.07
N VAL A 11 13.12 17.22 10.09
CA VAL A 11 13.27 16.39 11.31
C VAL A 11 14.70 16.43 11.85
N LYS A 12 15.68 16.74 11.00
CA LYS A 12 17.08 16.87 11.39
C LYS A 12 17.79 17.87 10.49
N SER A 13 18.70 18.65 11.06
CA SER A 13 19.61 19.51 10.32
C SER A 13 21.04 19.31 10.80
N LYS A 14 22.01 19.35 9.88
CA LYS A 14 23.44 19.28 10.18
C LYS A 14 24.17 20.34 9.37
N LYS A 15 24.95 21.17 10.02
CA LYS A 15 25.84 22.14 9.39
C LYS A 15 27.25 21.54 9.26
N SER A 16 27.85 21.63 8.08
CA SER A 16 29.21 21.19 7.82
C SER A 16 29.88 22.16 6.87
N GLY A 17 30.87 22.91 7.37
CA GLY A 17 31.51 23.97 6.59
C GLY A 17 30.50 25.03 6.13
N GLY A 18 30.49 25.33 4.83
CA GLY A 18 29.55 26.26 4.20
C GLY A 18 28.19 25.67 3.79
N SER A 19 27.95 24.37 4.05
CA SER A 19 26.73 23.69 3.65
C SER A 19 25.83 23.33 4.83
N VAL A 20 24.53 23.20 4.56
CA VAL A 20 23.52 22.71 5.53
C VAL A 20 22.82 21.51 4.90
N GLN A 21 22.90 20.36 5.58
CA GLN A 21 22.18 19.15 5.23
C GLN A 21 20.87 19.09 6.04
N LEU A 22 19.74 18.95 5.36
CA LEU A 22 18.42 18.79 5.96
C LEU A 22 17.90 17.38 5.72
N THR A 23 17.41 16.73 6.78
CA THR A 23 16.62 15.51 6.66
C THR A 23 15.15 15.91 6.81
N MET A 24 14.36 15.58 5.80
CA MET A 24 12.95 15.93 5.72
C MET A 24 12.13 14.64 5.76
N ALA A 25 10.97 14.68 6.41
CA ALA A 25 10.03 13.57 6.46
C ALA A 25 8.60 14.06 6.26
N ASP A 26 7.75 13.20 5.74
CA ASP A 26 6.31 13.44 5.72
C ASP A 26 5.67 13.29 7.10
N ARG A 27 4.37 13.52 7.19
CA ARG A 27 3.65 13.47 8.48
C ARG A 27 3.52 12.07 9.06
N LEU A 28 3.65 10.99 8.27
CA LEU A 28 3.66 9.62 8.81
C LEU A 28 4.88 9.33 9.68
N TYR A 29 5.97 10.07 9.53
CA TYR A 29 7.11 9.99 10.43
C TYR A 29 6.72 10.13 11.92
N PHE A 30 5.67 10.89 12.21
CA PHE A 30 5.19 11.14 13.57
C PHE A 30 4.13 10.15 14.05
N SER A 31 3.82 9.13 13.27
CA SER A 31 2.75 8.15 13.56
C SER A 31 3.14 7.03 14.54
N ASP A 32 4.40 6.94 14.97
CA ASP A 32 4.86 5.94 15.95
C ASP A 32 4.49 6.28 17.40
N LYS A 33 3.60 7.25 17.59
CA LYS A 33 3.01 7.60 18.89
C LYS A 33 1.79 6.71 19.17
N PRO A 34 1.51 6.42 20.47
CA PRO A 34 0.29 5.71 20.85
C PRO A 34 -0.96 6.37 20.27
N TYR A 35 -1.88 5.57 19.77
CA TYR A 35 -3.16 6.07 19.28
C TYR A 35 -4.15 6.21 20.44
N VAL A 36 -4.55 7.42 20.75
CA VAL A 36 -5.63 7.75 21.69
C VAL A 36 -6.79 8.28 20.87
N PRO A 37 -7.92 7.56 20.77
CA PRO A 37 -9.05 7.99 19.94
C PRO A 37 -9.69 9.28 20.49
N HIS A 38 -9.96 10.24 19.60
CA HIS A 38 -10.78 11.42 19.88
C HIS A 38 -12.23 11.21 19.43
N ILE A 39 -12.60 9.98 19.12
CA ILE A 39 -13.93 9.56 18.72
C ILE A 39 -14.42 8.42 19.61
N PRO A 40 -15.74 8.23 19.76
CA PRO A 40 -16.28 7.08 20.50
C PRO A 40 -15.87 5.78 19.84
N MET A 41 -15.53 4.78 20.67
CA MET A 41 -15.29 3.40 20.25
C MET A 41 -16.41 2.49 20.81
N PRO A 42 -16.84 1.46 20.09
CA PRO A 42 -16.41 0.98 18.78
C PRO A 42 -16.86 1.88 17.61
N ASN A 43 -16.08 1.95 16.53
CA ASN A 43 -16.42 2.78 15.37
C ASN A 43 -16.03 2.11 14.03
N TRP A 44 -16.39 2.73 12.91
CA TRP A 44 -16.06 2.25 11.58
C TRP A 44 -14.61 2.58 11.22
N ASN A 45 -13.98 1.71 10.43
CA ASN A 45 -12.61 1.88 9.94
C ASN A 45 -12.35 3.29 9.35
N LYS A 46 -13.29 3.83 8.57
CA LYS A 46 -13.19 5.19 8.03
C LYS A 46 -13.07 6.24 9.12
N ALA A 47 -13.91 6.20 10.13
CA ALA A 47 -13.90 7.18 11.21
C ALA A 47 -12.60 7.13 12.03
N VAL A 48 -12.06 5.92 12.27
CA VAL A 48 -10.77 5.71 12.93
C VAL A 48 -9.63 6.27 12.09
N GLU A 49 -9.63 6.01 10.79
CA GLU A 49 -8.61 6.53 9.86
C GLU A 49 -8.66 8.06 9.76
N ASP A 50 -9.87 8.64 9.66
CA ASP A 50 -10.08 10.09 9.65
C ASP A 50 -9.58 10.75 10.96
N ASP A 51 -9.78 10.08 12.10
CA ASP A 51 -9.32 10.57 13.39
C ASP A 51 -7.78 10.57 13.48
N ILE A 52 -7.13 9.47 13.07
CA ILE A 52 -5.68 9.37 13.03
C ILE A 52 -5.09 10.41 12.06
N CYS A 53 -5.64 10.54 10.86
CA CYS A 53 -5.21 11.54 9.89
C CYS A 53 -5.28 12.95 10.49
N ARG A 54 -6.37 13.29 11.19
CA ARG A 54 -6.54 14.59 11.87
C ARG A 54 -5.48 14.81 12.95
N GLN A 55 -5.18 13.80 13.77
CA GLN A 55 -4.13 13.88 14.81
C GLN A 55 -2.74 14.08 14.20
N LEU A 56 -2.48 13.53 13.03
CA LEU A 56 -1.23 13.70 12.29
C LEU A 56 -1.19 15.01 11.47
N GLY A 57 -2.28 15.76 11.39
CA GLY A 57 -2.39 16.95 10.55
C GLY A 57 -2.40 16.61 9.05
N LEU A 58 -2.93 15.43 8.70
CA LEU A 58 -3.11 14.94 7.34
C LEU A 58 -4.59 15.03 6.92
N GLN A 59 -4.82 15.18 5.64
CA GLN A 59 -6.13 14.94 5.05
C GLN A 59 -6.22 13.46 4.64
N ASN A 60 -7.31 12.78 4.97
CA ASN A 60 -7.62 11.47 4.44
C ASN A 60 -8.09 11.61 2.98
N GLY A 61 -7.32 11.07 2.04
CA GLY A 61 -7.58 11.10 0.60
C GLY A 61 -8.22 9.83 0.07
N ASN A 62 -8.57 8.87 0.95
CA ASN A 62 -9.07 7.57 0.53
C ASN A 62 -10.52 7.62 0.09
N ASP A 63 -10.81 6.94 -1.03
CA ASP A 63 -12.16 6.61 -1.44
C ASP A 63 -12.60 5.28 -0.81
N TYR A 64 -13.72 5.31 -0.11
CA TYR A 64 -14.35 4.13 0.48
C TYR A 64 -15.48 3.58 -0.37
N THR A 65 -15.75 4.18 -1.53
CA THR A 65 -16.78 3.72 -2.47
C THR A 65 -16.25 2.57 -3.32
N GLU A 66 -16.20 1.39 -2.75
CA GLU A 66 -15.87 0.18 -3.49
C GLU A 66 -17.13 -0.65 -3.70
N VAL A 67 -17.60 -0.73 -4.94
CA VAL A 67 -18.73 -1.58 -5.29
C VAL A 67 -18.32 -3.04 -5.22
N ARG A 68 -18.84 -3.77 -4.24
CA ARG A 68 -18.58 -5.20 -4.04
C ARG A 68 -19.85 -6.01 -4.21
N LEU A 69 -19.74 -7.13 -4.89
CA LEU A 69 -20.75 -8.18 -4.86
C LEU A 69 -20.84 -8.74 -3.43
N LEU A 70 -22.01 -8.62 -2.80
CA LEU A 70 -22.26 -9.28 -1.54
C LEU A 70 -22.40 -10.79 -1.77
N ARG A 71 -21.77 -11.57 -0.89
CA ARG A 71 -21.81 -13.03 -0.91
C ARG A 71 -22.19 -13.56 0.47
N ASP A 72 -22.85 -14.71 0.50
CA ASP A 72 -23.11 -15.45 1.73
C ASP A 72 -21.83 -16.15 2.25
N LYS A 73 -21.98 -16.87 3.36
CA LYS A 73 -20.91 -17.68 3.97
C LYS A 73 -20.33 -18.75 3.02
N ASP A 74 -21.13 -19.24 2.08
CA ASP A 74 -20.74 -20.28 1.11
C ASP A 74 -20.16 -19.66 -0.18
N GLY A 75 -19.98 -18.33 -0.22
CA GLY A 75 -19.43 -17.61 -1.36
C GLY A 75 -20.42 -17.37 -2.51
N ARG A 76 -21.70 -17.70 -2.35
CA ARG A 76 -22.75 -17.47 -3.36
C ARG A 76 -23.14 -16.00 -3.38
N ARG A 77 -23.53 -15.49 -4.55
CA ARG A 77 -24.01 -14.11 -4.69
C ARG A 77 -25.31 -13.94 -3.89
N LEU A 78 -25.33 -12.92 -3.03
CA LEU A 78 -26.58 -12.52 -2.38
C LEU A 78 -27.50 -11.84 -3.40
N ILE A 79 -28.77 -12.23 -3.38
CA ILE A 79 -29.83 -11.64 -4.20
C ILE A 79 -30.95 -11.14 -3.27
N ASP A 80 -31.64 -10.08 -3.67
CA ASP A 80 -32.81 -9.61 -2.97
C ASP A 80 -34.04 -10.49 -3.28
N LYS A 81 -35.16 -10.18 -2.65
CA LYS A 81 -36.43 -10.88 -2.84
C LYS A 81 -36.98 -10.84 -4.30
N ASN A 82 -36.42 -9.96 -5.14
CA ASN A 82 -36.80 -9.81 -6.55
C ASN A 82 -35.77 -10.44 -7.49
N GLY A 83 -34.78 -11.19 -6.95
CA GLY A 83 -33.72 -11.83 -7.74
C GLY A 83 -32.59 -10.88 -8.19
N LYS A 84 -32.56 -9.62 -7.69
CA LYS A 84 -31.52 -8.67 -8.01
C LYS A 84 -30.28 -8.91 -7.15
N VAL A 85 -29.11 -8.95 -7.79
CA VAL A 85 -27.83 -9.11 -7.10
C VAL A 85 -27.56 -7.90 -6.20
N LEU A 86 -27.18 -8.18 -4.96
CA LEU A 86 -26.86 -7.17 -3.96
C LEU A 86 -25.39 -6.76 -4.04
N TYR A 87 -25.16 -5.47 -3.94
CA TYR A 87 -23.83 -4.86 -3.92
C TYR A 87 -23.64 -4.04 -2.64
N SER A 88 -22.47 -4.11 -2.04
CA SER A 88 -22.03 -3.10 -1.09
C SER A 88 -21.46 -1.91 -1.87
N LYS A 89 -21.91 -0.72 -1.53
CA LYS A 89 -21.37 0.51 -2.10
C LYS A 89 -20.09 0.97 -1.40
N TYR A 90 -19.84 0.48 -0.18
CA TYR A 90 -18.73 0.93 0.66
C TYR A 90 -17.99 -0.24 1.27
N PHE A 91 -16.68 -0.07 1.45
CA PHE A 91 -15.87 -1.00 2.21
C PHE A 91 -15.71 -0.51 3.64
N TYR A 92 -16.68 -0.86 4.48
CA TYR A 92 -16.61 -0.58 5.90
C TYR A 92 -16.52 -1.88 6.71
N PHE A 93 -15.68 -1.87 7.73
CA PHE A 93 -15.68 -2.85 8.79
C PHE A 93 -15.57 -2.14 10.14
N LYS A 94 -16.00 -2.83 11.18
CA LYS A 94 -16.07 -2.27 12.53
C LYS A 94 -14.76 -2.53 13.27
N VAL A 95 -14.19 -1.46 13.81
CA VAL A 95 -13.09 -1.51 14.78
C VAL A 95 -13.73 -1.60 16.16
N SER A 96 -13.73 -2.81 16.74
CA SER A 96 -14.47 -3.10 17.98
C SER A 96 -13.77 -2.53 19.22
N SER A 97 -12.47 -2.69 19.29
CA SER A 97 -11.61 -2.25 20.40
C SER A 97 -10.20 -1.97 19.85
N LEU A 98 -9.37 -1.30 20.63
CA LEU A 98 -7.98 -1.06 20.29
C LEU A 98 -7.08 -2.10 20.96
N PRO A 99 -6.05 -2.63 20.25
CA PRO A 99 -4.99 -3.36 20.88
C PRO A 99 -4.26 -2.50 21.93
N LYS A 100 -3.72 -3.14 22.97
CA LYS A 100 -2.94 -2.44 23.99
C LYS A 100 -1.73 -1.74 23.35
N ASP A 101 -1.46 -0.53 23.76
CA ASP A 101 -0.30 0.27 23.36
C ASP A 101 -0.13 0.43 21.83
N VAL A 102 -1.21 0.27 21.06
CA VAL A 102 -1.16 0.38 19.61
C VAL A 102 -0.79 1.81 19.16
N THR A 103 0.13 1.91 18.22
CA THR A 103 0.51 3.20 17.63
C THR A 103 -0.43 3.60 16.48
N MET A 104 -0.43 4.89 16.12
CA MET A 104 -1.18 5.37 14.95
C MET A 104 -0.72 4.66 13.66
N ARG A 105 0.61 4.41 13.52
CA ARG A 105 1.18 3.66 12.38
C ARG A 105 0.64 2.25 12.30
N GLN A 106 0.64 1.51 13.41
CA GLN A 106 0.09 0.16 13.46
C GLN A 106 -1.40 0.14 13.12
N MET A 107 -2.18 1.09 13.66
CA MET A 107 -3.60 1.20 13.32
C MET A 107 -3.82 1.45 11.83
N LEU A 108 -3.10 2.41 11.23
CA LEU A 108 -3.17 2.66 9.79
C LEU A 108 -2.78 1.41 8.97
N SER A 109 -1.76 0.66 9.42
CA SER A 109 -1.35 -0.60 8.81
C SER A 109 -2.44 -1.67 8.89
N TYR A 110 -3.10 -1.83 10.04
CA TYR A 110 -4.23 -2.75 10.20
C TYR A 110 -5.41 -2.39 9.30
N LEU A 111 -5.74 -1.09 9.21
CA LEU A 111 -6.83 -0.62 8.36
C LEU A 111 -6.52 -0.81 6.87
N ALA A 112 -5.29 -0.58 6.45
CA ALA A 112 -4.84 -0.76 5.07
C ALA A 112 -4.76 -2.25 4.68
N SER A 113 -4.10 -3.08 5.50
CA SER A 113 -3.91 -4.51 5.21
C SER A 113 -5.22 -5.28 5.19
N ALA A 114 -6.21 -4.93 6.03
CA ALA A 114 -7.55 -5.52 5.96
C ALA A 114 -8.24 -5.30 4.61
N GLN A 115 -7.79 -4.34 3.84
CA GLN A 115 -8.31 -4.00 2.51
C GLN A 115 -7.36 -4.41 1.36
N GLY A 116 -6.24 -5.07 1.68
CA GLY A 116 -5.23 -5.44 0.68
C GLY A 116 -4.57 -4.23 0.02
N GLN A 117 -4.27 -3.24 0.83
CA GLN A 117 -3.66 -1.99 0.40
C GLN A 117 -2.50 -1.65 1.34
N PHE A 118 -1.59 -0.81 0.88
CA PHE A 118 -0.62 -0.12 1.72
C PHE A 118 -0.93 1.38 1.76
N GLY A 119 -0.59 2.02 2.86
CA GLY A 119 -0.85 3.45 3.08
C GLY A 119 0.43 4.28 3.00
N TYR A 120 0.33 5.46 2.42
CA TYR A 120 1.43 6.42 2.30
C TYR A 120 0.89 7.85 2.22
N VAL A 121 1.76 8.84 2.30
CA VAL A 121 1.39 10.24 2.05
C VAL A 121 1.72 10.58 0.61
N ASP A 122 0.69 10.97 -0.14
CA ASP A 122 0.84 11.34 -1.54
C ASP A 122 1.57 12.70 -1.70
N ARG A 123 1.91 13.04 -2.93
CA ARG A 123 2.59 14.28 -3.29
C ARG A 123 1.80 15.57 -2.94
N TYR A 124 0.51 15.46 -2.66
CA TYR A 124 -0.34 16.57 -2.21
C TYR A 124 -0.41 16.69 -0.69
N GLY A 125 0.24 15.76 0.03
CA GLY A 125 0.26 15.69 1.50
C GLY A 125 -1.01 15.09 2.09
N LYS A 126 -1.68 14.20 1.36
CA LYS A 126 -2.83 13.43 1.83
C LYS A 126 -2.41 12.00 2.14
N TYR A 127 -2.97 11.44 3.21
CA TYR A 127 -2.87 9.99 3.44
C TYR A 127 -3.77 9.26 2.45
N VAL A 128 -3.19 8.36 1.67
CA VAL A 128 -3.88 7.54 0.67
C VAL A 128 -3.46 6.08 0.81
N ARG A 129 -4.34 5.20 0.37
CA ARG A 129 -4.10 3.76 0.32
C ARG A 129 -4.26 3.28 -1.11
N LYS A 130 -3.35 2.42 -1.57
CA LYS A 130 -3.46 1.78 -2.89
C LYS A 130 -2.88 0.36 -2.87
N TRP A 131 -3.17 -0.37 -3.89
CA TRP A 131 -2.47 -1.57 -4.34
C TRP A 131 -2.00 -1.34 -5.76
N TYR A 132 -1.05 -2.11 -6.21
CA TYR A 132 -0.50 -2.03 -7.57
C TYR A 132 -1.60 -2.17 -8.62
N GLY A 133 -1.62 -1.26 -9.57
CA GLY A 133 -2.61 -1.17 -10.63
C GLY A 133 -2.05 -1.60 -11.99
N LYS A 134 -2.62 -1.03 -13.03
CA LYS A 134 -2.09 -1.17 -14.40
C LYS A 134 -0.84 -0.30 -14.56
N PRO A 135 0.09 -0.67 -15.46
CA PRO A 135 1.25 0.14 -15.77
C PRO A 135 0.87 1.57 -16.18
N VAL A 136 1.58 2.54 -15.62
CA VAL A 136 1.38 3.97 -15.91
C VAL A 136 2.27 4.45 -17.05
N LYS A 137 3.38 3.74 -17.33
CA LYS A 137 4.33 4.09 -18.40
C LYS A 137 5.16 2.87 -18.80
N THR A 138 5.55 2.84 -20.09
CA THR A 138 6.56 1.92 -20.60
C THR A 138 7.91 2.62 -20.65
N LEU A 139 8.95 1.94 -20.15
CA LEU A 139 10.34 2.35 -20.18
C LEU A 139 11.11 1.41 -21.10
N ASP A 140 12.06 1.95 -21.86
CA ASP A 140 12.88 1.21 -22.80
C ASP A 140 14.39 1.42 -22.53
N ASN A 141 15.23 0.69 -23.23
CA ASN A 141 16.70 0.78 -23.12
C ASN A 141 17.27 2.17 -23.45
N ASN A 142 16.49 3.07 -24.06
CA ASN A 142 16.94 4.44 -24.33
C ASN A 142 16.85 5.33 -23.10
N THR A 143 15.93 5.01 -22.19
CA THR A 143 15.61 5.82 -21.01
C THR A 143 16.15 5.25 -19.71
N ILE A 144 16.52 3.96 -19.69
CA ILE A 144 17.02 3.27 -18.50
C ILE A 144 18.39 2.61 -18.77
N ASP A 145 19.12 2.32 -17.69
CA ASP A 145 20.18 1.33 -17.72
C ASP A 145 19.56 -0.06 -17.64
N LEU A 146 20.31 -1.09 -18.11
CA LEU A 146 19.81 -2.47 -18.05
C LEU A 146 19.41 -2.82 -16.61
N PRO A 147 18.15 -3.21 -16.38
CA PRO A 147 17.70 -3.55 -15.04
C PRO A 147 18.28 -4.88 -14.58
N THR A 148 18.53 -4.99 -13.29
CA THR A 148 18.76 -6.28 -12.66
C THR A 148 17.41 -6.93 -12.37
N LEU A 149 17.16 -8.09 -12.96
CA LEU A 149 15.93 -8.87 -12.76
C LEU A 149 16.27 -10.19 -12.06
N SER A 150 15.46 -10.61 -11.10
CA SER A 150 15.60 -11.95 -10.51
C SER A 150 15.31 -13.03 -11.55
N GLU A 151 15.98 -14.19 -11.45
CA GLU A 151 15.77 -15.32 -12.36
C GLU A 151 14.33 -15.87 -12.31
N ARG A 152 13.71 -15.79 -11.13
CA ARG A 152 12.37 -16.30 -10.88
C ARG A 152 11.39 -15.20 -10.57
N GLN A 153 10.21 -15.32 -11.13
CA GLN A 153 9.07 -14.48 -10.78
C GLN A 153 8.56 -14.82 -9.37
N ASN A 154 8.36 -13.81 -8.55
CA ASN A 154 7.63 -13.93 -7.30
C ASN A 154 6.14 -13.97 -7.60
N VAL A 155 5.41 -14.86 -6.94
CA VAL A 155 3.94 -14.97 -7.08
C VAL A 155 3.35 -15.13 -5.68
N ILE A 156 2.34 -14.35 -5.32
CA ILE A 156 1.62 -14.52 -4.06
C ILE A 156 0.71 -15.75 -4.18
N VAL A 157 1.08 -16.83 -3.48
CA VAL A 157 0.36 -18.11 -3.53
C VAL A 157 -0.48 -18.36 -2.28
N GLY A 158 -0.24 -17.64 -1.20
CA GLY A 158 -0.98 -17.81 0.06
C GLY A 158 -0.87 -16.60 0.96
N ILE A 159 -1.76 -16.57 1.95
CA ILE A 159 -1.81 -15.57 3.00
C ILE A 159 -2.00 -16.29 4.34
N ILE A 160 -1.25 -15.86 5.34
CA ILE A 160 -1.41 -16.24 6.75
C ILE A 160 -1.58 -14.96 7.54
N CYS A 161 -2.68 -14.83 8.25
CA CYS A 161 -2.95 -13.67 9.10
C CYS A 161 -3.17 -14.10 10.54
N LYS A 162 -2.30 -13.67 11.44
CA LYS A 162 -2.47 -13.82 12.87
C LYS A 162 -3.46 -12.75 13.36
N VAL A 163 -4.59 -13.20 13.89
CA VAL A 163 -5.66 -12.32 14.43
C VAL A 163 -5.46 -12.11 15.94
N SER A 164 -5.09 -13.16 16.64
CA SER A 164 -4.72 -13.16 18.06
C SER A 164 -3.70 -14.27 18.32
N ASP A 165 -3.30 -14.45 19.58
CA ASP A 165 -2.37 -15.55 19.92
C ASP A 165 -2.95 -16.93 19.63
N ASP A 166 -4.28 -17.07 19.73
CA ASP A 166 -4.99 -18.34 19.53
C ASP A 166 -5.66 -18.47 18.15
N VAL A 167 -5.71 -17.40 17.36
CA VAL A 167 -6.47 -17.37 16.10
C VAL A 167 -5.59 -16.95 14.94
N THR A 168 -5.40 -17.87 14.00
CA THR A 168 -4.72 -17.63 12.72
C THR A 168 -5.65 -18.00 11.58
N LEU A 169 -5.82 -17.10 10.64
CA LEU A 169 -6.57 -17.33 9.40
C LEU A 169 -5.59 -17.53 8.26
N SER A 170 -5.89 -18.45 7.35
CA SER A 170 -5.08 -18.68 6.17
C SER A 170 -5.94 -18.91 4.93
N LEU A 171 -5.41 -18.55 3.77
CA LEU A 171 -6.06 -18.74 2.48
C LEU A 171 -5.01 -18.94 1.38
N GLY A 172 -5.32 -19.78 0.40
CA GLY A 172 -4.38 -20.18 -0.66
C GLY A 172 -3.43 -21.28 -0.21
N VAL A 173 -2.26 -21.34 -0.83
CA VAL A 173 -1.20 -22.34 -0.55
C VAL A 173 -0.25 -21.77 0.49
N THR A 174 -0.10 -22.45 1.62
CA THR A 174 0.80 -22.03 2.71
C THR A 174 2.21 -22.63 2.61
N ASP A 175 2.46 -23.41 1.56
CA ASP A 175 3.78 -23.97 1.26
C ASP A 175 4.64 -22.93 0.51
N THR A 176 5.66 -22.42 1.19
CA THR A 176 6.57 -21.39 0.66
C THR A 176 7.45 -21.87 -0.48
N THR A 177 7.53 -23.19 -0.73
CA THR A 177 8.27 -23.73 -1.88
C THR A 177 7.57 -23.45 -3.21
N ARG A 178 6.27 -23.16 -3.20
CA ARG A 178 5.44 -22.90 -4.38
C ARG A 178 5.34 -21.42 -4.75
N GLY A 179 5.80 -20.52 -3.89
CA GLY A 179 5.75 -19.09 -4.12
C GLY A 179 5.80 -18.30 -2.83
N ARG A 180 5.41 -17.04 -2.88
CA ARG A 180 5.39 -16.14 -1.71
C ARG A 180 4.13 -16.34 -0.91
N VAL A 181 4.28 -16.62 0.38
CA VAL A 181 3.22 -16.58 1.38
C VAL A 181 3.34 -15.27 2.14
N LEU A 182 2.28 -14.48 2.15
CA LEU A 182 2.25 -13.23 2.94
C LEU A 182 1.82 -13.54 4.36
N GLU A 183 2.71 -13.26 5.30
CA GLU A 183 2.46 -13.42 6.73
C GLU A 183 2.39 -12.06 7.41
N PHE A 184 1.32 -11.80 8.13
CA PHE A 184 1.14 -10.56 8.87
C PHE A 184 0.14 -10.71 10.03
N GLU A 185 0.13 -9.73 10.91
CA GLU A 185 -0.83 -9.66 12.03
C GLU A 185 -1.87 -8.59 11.77
N ASN A 186 -3.14 -8.92 12.04
CA ASN A 186 -4.22 -7.95 12.00
C ASN A 186 -5.39 -8.39 12.90
N PRO A 187 -5.60 -7.73 14.05
CA PRO A 187 -6.62 -8.11 15.02
C PRO A 187 -8.07 -7.88 14.52
N TYR A 188 -8.24 -7.21 13.40
CA TYR A 188 -9.55 -6.93 12.79
C TYR A 188 -9.87 -7.85 11.62
N MET A 189 -8.93 -8.76 11.27
CA MET A 189 -9.15 -9.68 10.16
C MET A 189 -10.26 -10.66 10.47
N THR A 190 -11.13 -10.88 9.50
CA THR A 190 -12.16 -11.90 9.50
C THR A 190 -12.01 -12.77 8.25
N GLU A 191 -12.61 -13.95 8.21
CA GLU A 191 -12.60 -14.79 7.01
C GLU A 191 -13.11 -14.05 5.77
N SER A 192 -14.18 -13.27 5.92
CA SER A 192 -14.73 -12.48 4.81
C SER A 192 -13.77 -11.40 4.32
N LEU A 193 -13.06 -10.72 5.22
CA LEU A 193 -12.03 -9.74 4.88
C LEU A 193 -10.83 -10.43 4.21
N LEU A 194 -10.39 -11.58 4.74
CA LEU A 194 -9.28 -12.35 4.17
C LEU A 194 -9.62 -12.85 2.76
N GLN A 195 -10.85 -13.32 2.53
CA GLN A 195 -11.30 -13.68 1.18
C GLN A 195 -11.32 -12.49 0.22
N SER A 196 -11.70 -11.31 0.70
CA SER A 196 -11.69 -10.08 -0.09
C SER A 196 -10.27 -9.64 -0.42
N LEU A 197 -9.37 -9.72 0.56
CA LEU A 197 -7.94 -9.51 0.40
C LEU A 197 -7.36 -10.45 -0.66
N TRP A 198 -7.61 -11.76 -0.54
CA TRP A 198 -7.13 -12.77 -1.49
C TRP A 198 -7.55 -12.48 -2.93
N ARG A 199 -8.80 -12.06 -3.15
CA ARG A 199 -9.28 -11.70 -4.50
C ARG A 199 -8.55 -10.51 -5.11
N ARG A 200 -7.99 -9.63 -4.28
CA ARG A 200 -7.24 -8.46 -4.74
C ARG A 200 -5.79 -8.78 -5.04
N ILE A 201 -5.13 -9.54 -4.15
CA ILE A 201 -3.68 -9.72 -4.20
C ILE A 201 -3.23 -11.14 -4.54
N GLY A 202 -4.10 -12.15 -4.44
CA GLY A 202 -3.76 -13.53 -4.78
C GLY A 202 -3.40 -13.67 -6.25
N GLY A 203 -2.28 -14.33 -6.52
CA GLY A 203 -1.72 -14.47 -7.88
C GLY A 203 -0.98 -13.23 -8.40
N PHE A 204 -0.89 -12.13 -7.61
CA PHE A 204 -0.03 -11.00 -7.99
C PHE A 204 1.42 -11.48 -8.11
N SER A 205 2.06 -11.10 -9.21
CA SER A 205 3.40 -11.57 -9.53
C SER A 205 4.30 -10.42 -9.98
N TRP A 206 5.58 -10.52 -9.63
CA TRP A 206 6.60 -9.55 -10.00
C TRP A 206 7.99 -10.18 -10.03
N TYR A 207 8.93 -9.53 -10.70
CA TYR A 207 10.34 -9.83 -10.57
C TYR A 207 10.96 -8.87 -9.55
N THR A 208 11.82 -9.37 -8.65
CA THR A 208 12.67 -8.48 -7.85
C THR A 208 13.58 -7.74 -8.82
N THR A 209 13.53 -6.43 -8.77
CA THR A 209 14.11 -5.57 -9.81
C THR A 209 14.80 -4.38 -9.18
N GLU A 210 15.97 -4.03 -9.71
CA GLU A 210 16.62 -2.73 -9.52
C GLU A 210 16.80 -2.09 -10.89
N LEU A 211 16.35 -0.85 -11.03
CA LEU A 211 16.34 -0.12 -12.28
C LEU A 211 16.75 1.32 -12.06
N TYR A 212 17.68 1.81 -12.89
CA TYR A 212 18.07 3.21 -12.93
C TYR A 212 17.47 3.91 -14.16
N HIS A 213 16.62 4.90 -13.93
CA HIS A 213 15.99 5.71 -14.96
C HIS A 213 16.76 7.01 -15.15
N ARG A 214 17.52 7.11 -16.25
CA ARG A 214 18.48 8.20 -16.56
C ARG A 214 17.84 9.57 -16.62
N LEU A 215 16.60 9.65 -17.10
CA LEU A 215 15.89 10.92 -17.26
C LEU A 215 15.03 11.26 -16.03
N GLY A 216 14.75 10.27 -15.16
CA GLY A 216 13.78 10.37 -14.09
C GLY A 216 12.39 10.77 -14.61
N ASP A 217 11.36 10.46 -13.89
CA ASP A 217 10.02 11.00 -14.14
C ASP A 217 9.39 11.35 -12.80
N PRO A 218 9.30 12.63 -12.44
CA PRO A 218 8.79 13.05 -11.15
C PRO A 218 7.29 12.79 -10.99
N ARG A 219 6.60 12.25 -12.00
CA ARG A 219 5.20 11.82 -11.93
C ARG A 219 5.05 10.43 -11.33
N PHE A 220 6.12 9.62 -11.30
CA PHE A 220 6.10 8.31 -10.64
C PHE A 220 5.90 8.45 -9.14
N ASP A 221 5.19 7.49 -8.57
CA ASP A 221 4.93 7.42 -7.14
C ASP A 221 5.04 5.96 -6.64
N ILE A 222 5.29 5.79 -5.34
CA ILE A 222 5.27 4.46 -4.72
C ILE A 222 3.94 3.78 -5.03
N GLY A 223 4.00 2.48 -5.42
CA GLY A 223 2.83 1.68 -5.79
C GLY A 223 2.30 1.89 -7.19
N ASP A 224 2.97 2.72 -8.02
CA ASP A 224 2.77 2.65 -9.45
C ASP A 224 3.41 1.38 -10.02
N VAL A 225 3.02 1.02 -11.23
CA VAL A 225 3.65 -0.05 -12.00
C VAL A 225 4.20 0.58 -13.27
N VAL A 226 5.42 0.24 -13.62
CA VAL A 226 6.00 0.60 -14.92
C VAL A 226 6.27 -0.67 -15.70
N THR A 227 6.10 -0.63 -17.01
CA THR A 227 6.50 -1.73 -17.89
C THR A 227 7.90 -1.45 -18.42
N TYR A 228 8.82 -2.36 -18.22
CA TYR A 228 10.10 -2.36 -18.92
C TYR A 228 9.98 -3.21 -20.18
N ASP A 229 10.31 -2.59 -21.31
CA ASP A 229 10.37 -3.22 -22.63
C ASP A 229 11.83 -3.32 -23.09
N SER A 230 12.34 -4.55 -23.13
CA SER A 230 13.71 -4.85 -23.61
C SER A 230 13.81 -4.87 -25.15
N GLY A 231 12.69 -4.80 -25.85
CA GLY A 231 12.56 -5.05 -27.28
C GLY A 231 12.32 -6.51 -27.65
N THR A 232 12.63 -7.46 -26.77
CA THR A 232 12.32 -8.90 -26.91
C THR A 232 11.28 -9.37 -25.88
N ASP A 233 11.37 -8.84 -24.68
CA ASP A 233 10.54 -9.21 -23.54
C ASP A 233 10.01 -7.95 -22.84
N SER A 234 8.89 -8.10 -22.14
CA SER A 234 8.23 -7.03 -21.43
C SER A 234 7.92 -7.46 -19.99
N TYR A 235 8.25 -6.62 -19.02
CA TYR A 235 8.14 -6.91 -17.59
C TYR A 235 7.41 -5.79 -16.86
N ASP A 236 6.36 -6.11 -16.13
CA ASP A 236 5.69 -5.17 -15.23
C ASP A 236 6.41 -5.11 -13.89
N ILE A 237 6.88 -3.91 -13.53
CA ILE A 237 7.69 -3.63 -12.35
C ILE A 237 6.87 -2.76 -11.40
N PRO A 238 6.40 -3.30 -10.25
CA PRO A 238 5.75 -2.51 -9.22
C PRO A 238 6.78 -1.66 -8.48
N ILE A 239 6.56 -0.37 -8.37
CA ILE A 239 7.45 0.55 -7.66
C ILE A 239 7.24 0.40 -6.15
N THR A 240 8.14 -0.31 -5.49
CA THR A 240 8.15 -0.48 -4.02
C THR A 240 9.04 0.55 -3.34
N ASN A 241 10.09 0.97 -4.04
CA ASN A 241 10.99 2.03 -3.60
C ASN A 241 11.32 2.95 -4.78
N LEU A 242 11.40 4.25 -4.50
CA LEU A 242 11.64 5.30 -5.50
C LEU A 242 12.53 6.39 -4.91
N GLY A 243 13.71 6.56 -5.48
CA GLY A 243 14.64 7.63 -5.17
C GLY A 243 14.78 8.57 -6.35
N PHE A 244 14.80 9.88 -6.11
CA PHE A 244 15.13 10.87 -7.12
C PHE A 244 16.44 11.58 -6.77
N THR A 245 17.31 11.71 -7.78
CA THR A 245 18.56 12.46 -7.67
C THR A 245 18.51 13.65 -8.64
N PHE A 246 18.84 14.84 -8.12
CA PHE A 246 18.93 16.08 -8.86
C PHE A 246 20.40 16.54 -8.83
N ASP A 247 21.21 16.03 -9.76
CA ASP A 247 22.61 16.37 -9.89
C ASP A 247 22.96 16.50 -11.39
N GLY A 248 22.97 17.75 -11.88
CA GLY A 248 23.16 18.03 -13.32
C GLY A 248 22.04 17.56 -14.24
N GLY A 249 20.96 17.02 -13.68
CA GLY A 249 19.77 16.46 -14.31
C GLY A 249 18.91 15.76 -13.30
N LEU A 250 17.77 15.19 -13.75
CA LEU A 250 16.91 14.34 -12.94
C LEU A 250 17.17 12.88 -13.30
N SER A 251 17.42 12.05 -12.30
CA SER A 251 17.43 10.59 -12.44
C SER A 251 16.57 9.94 -11.34
N ALA A 252 16.22 8.67 -11.50
CA ALA A 252 15.46 7.93 -10.53
C ALA A 252 15.99 6.50 -10.38
N ASP A 253 16.09 6.07 -9.11
CA ASP A 253 16.30 4.68 -8.71
C ASP A 253 14.96 4.06 -8.37
N ILE A 254 14.63 2.94 -9.01
CA ILE A 254 13.36 2.22 -8.85
C ILE A 254 13.67 0.79 -8.46
N SER A 255 12.98 0.27 -7.44
CA SER A 255 13.08 -1.15 -7.10
C SER A 255 11.72 -1.79 -6.81
N ALA A 256 11.66 -3.14 -6.99
CA ALA A 256 10.51 -4.00 -6.78
C ALA A 256 10.84 -5.26 -5.98
#